data_fbfb6721974900fb2298a5de02912ad8
#
_entry.id   fbfb6721974900fb2298a5de02912ad8
#
_cell.length_a   1.000
_cell.length_b   1.000
_cell.length_c   1.000
_cell.angle_alpha   90.00
_cell.angle_beta   90.00
_cell.angle_gamma   90.00
#
_symmetry.space_group_name_H-M   'P 1'
#
loop_
_entity.id
_entity.type
_entity.pdbx_description
1 polymer ?
#
loop_
_entity_poly.entity_id
_entity_poly.type
_entity_poly.pdbx_seq_one_letter_code
_entity_poly.pdbx_strand_id
1 'polypeptide(L)'
;MKLLRVGQKGSEKPAVLDKDGKIRDISSHVKDLNPDHLNFETISKLQSADLSSLPELSASDRIGSCITKPGKFVAIGLNYSDHAAETGADVPSEPIVFMKATSCIVAVSYTHLTLPTTAYV
;
A
#
# COMPACT_ATOMS: atom_id res chain seq x y z
N MET A 1 -13.43 -0.24 -6.64
CA MET A 1 -12.21 0.43 -7.15
C MET A 1 -11.01 -0.06 -6.34
N LYS A 2 -9.91 -0.44 -6.98
CA LYS A 2 -8.66 -0.84 -6.34
C LYS A 2 -7.57 0.12 -6.80
N LEU A 3 -6.98 0.87 -5.86
CA LEU A 3 -5.90 1.82 -6.14
C LEU A 3 -4.54 1.12 -6.06
N LEU A 4 -3.65 1.49 -6.95
CA LEU A 4 -2.32 0.90 -7.14
C LEU A 4 -1.28 2.02 -7.33
N ARG A 5 -0.03 1.71 -7.09
CA ARG A 5 1.11 2.50 -7.56
C ARG A 5 2.00 1.57 -8.39
N VAL A 6 2.23 1.91 -9.65
CA VAL A 6 2.82 1.02 -10.64
C VAL A 6 4.05 1.64 -11.28
N GLY A 7 5.12 0.88 -11.42
CA GLY A 7 6.37 1.30 -12.04
C GLY A 7 7.60 1.04 -11.17
N GLN A 8 8.72 1.64 -11.54
CA GLN A 8 9.99 1.50 -10.82
C GLN A 8 9.92 2.13 -9.42
N LYS A 9 10.66 1.56 -8.48
CA LYS A 9 10.75 2.05 -7.11
C LYS A 9 11.17 3.52 -7.07
N GLY A 10 10.35 4.35 -6.44
CA GLY A 10 10.58 5.80 -6.30
C GLY A 10 10.05 6.66 -7.45
N SER A 11 9.56 6.05 -8.53
CA SER A 11 8.92 6.72 -9.66
C SER A 11 7.62 6.03 -10.11
N GLU A 12 6.96 5.39 -9.14
CA GLU A 12 5.66 4.77 -9.38
C GLU A 12 4.61 5.82 -9.76
N LYS A 13 3.73 5.45 -10.69
CA LYS A 13 2.55 6.23 -11.06
C LYS A 13 1.32 5.76 -10.29
N PRO A 14 0.43 6.68 -9.88
CA PRO A 14 -0.86 6.30 -9.33
C PRO A 14 -1.72 5.65 -10.41
N ALA A 15 -2.35 4.56 -10.07
CA ALA A 15 -3.14 3.76 -10.98
C ALA A 15 -4.38 3.18 -10.31
N VAL A 16 -5.31 2.70 -11.11
CA VAL A 16 -6.51 2.00 -10.68
C VAL A 16 -6.71 0.73 -11.50
N LEU A 17 -7.19 -0.31 -10.85
CA LEU A 17 -7.69 -1.49 -11.55
C LEU A 17 -9.13 -1.22 -11.94
N ASP A 18 -9.43 -1.22 -13.25
CA ASP A 18 -10.77 -1.02 -13.78
C ASP A 18 -11.64 -2.29 -13.69
N LYS A 19 -12.87 -2.22 -14.21
CA LYS A 19 -13.84 -3.31 -14.18
C LYS A 19 -13.39 -4.52 -15.03
N ASP A 20 -12.60 -4.25 -16.06
CA ASP A 20 -12.10 -5.25 -17.00
C ASP A 20 -10.78 -5.86 -16.55
N GLY A 21 -10.30 -5.49 -15.36
CA GLY A 21 -9.03 -5.97 -14.81
C GLY A 21 -7.80 -5.30 -15.43
N LYS A 22 -7.97 -4.17 -16.13
CA LYS A 22 -6.86 -3.40 -16.71
C LYS A 22 -6.37 -2.35 -15.74
N ILE A 23 -5.07 -2.11 -15.75
CA ILE A 23 -4.42 -1.09 -14.92
C ILE A 23 -4.44 0.23 -15.69
N ARG A 24 -5.12 1.25 -15.14
CA ARG A 24 -5.26 2.57 -15.75
C ARG A 24 -4.45 3.61 -14.99
N ASP A 25 -3.68 4.40 -15.74
CA ASP A 25 -2.93 5.55 -15.21
C ASP A 25 -3.90 6.67 -14.82
N ILE A 26 -3.94 7.03 -13.54
CA ILE A 26 -4.79 8.11 -13.03
C ILE A 26 -3.99 9.38 -12.68
N SER A 27 -2.78 9.53 -13.19
CA SER A 27 -1.92 10.70 -12.91
C SER A 27 -2.54 12.03 -13.33
N SER A 28 -3.49 12.02 -14.27
CA SER A 28 -4.27 13.20 -14.66
C SER A 28 -5.30 13.63 -13.61
N HIS A 29 -5.69 12.75 -12.71
CA HIS A 29 -6.71 12.98 -11.67
C HIS A 29 -6.10 13.17 -10.29
N VAL A 30 -5.01 12.47 -10.00
CA VAL A 30 -4.32 12.53 -8.71
C VAL A 30 -2.82 12.42 -8.93
N LYS A 31 -2.06 13.32 -8.31
CA LYS A 31 -0.61 13.39 -8.51
C LYS A 31 0.12 12.15 -7.95
N ASP A 32 -0.31 11.67 -6.79
CA ASP A 32 0.18 10.44 -6.17
C ASP A 32 -0.77 9.99 -5.04
N LEU A 33 -0.69 8.73 -4.62
CA LEU A 33 -1.47 8.18 -3.52
C LEU A 33 -0.72 8.38 -2.19
N ASN A 34 -0.82 9.57 -1.67
CA ASN A 34 -0.18 10.01 -0.42
C ASN A 34 -1.17 10.81 0.44
N PRO A 35 -0.84 11.18 1.69
CA PRO A 35 -1.75 11.92 2.57
C PRO A 35 -2.23 13.27 2.02
N ASP A 36 -1.44 13.92 1.15
CA ASP A 36 -1.80 15.23 0.59
C ASP A 36 -2.88 15.14 -0.49
N HIS A 37 -2.95 14.00 -1.19
CA HIS A 37 -3.81 13.83 -2.36
C HIS A 37 -4.90 12.77 -2.17
N LEU A 38 -4.73 11.82 -1.23
CA LEU A 38 -5.69 10.75 -0.98
C LEU A 38 -6.68 11.17 0.11
N ASN A 39 -7.77 11.81 -0.30
CA ASN A 39 -8.87 12.25 0.55
C ASN A 39 -10.23 11.84 -0.02
N PHE A 40 -11.31 12.07 0.73
CA PHE A 40 -12.66 11.68 0.32
C PHE A 40 -13.09 12.33 -1.00
N GLU A 41 -12.71 13.58 -1.24
CA GLU A 41 -13.05 14.29 -2.49
C GLU A 41 -12.37 13.63 -3.69
N THR A 42 -11.07 13.34 -3.59
CA THR A 42 -10.33 12.62 -4.64
C THR A 42 -10.93 11.25 -4.91
N ILE A 43 -11.26 10.48 -3.86
CA ILE A 43 -11.89 9.17 -4.02
C ILE A 43 -13.23 9.28 -4.71
N SER A 44 -14.08 10.24 -4.33
CA SER A 44 -15.39 10.47 -4.95
C SER A 44 -15.27 10.85 -6.43
N LYS A 45 -14.30 11.71 -6.77
CA LYS A 45 -14.01 12.07 -8.17
C LYS A 45 -13.58 10.86 -9.00
N LEU A 46 -12.70 10.03 -8.47
CA LEU A 46 -12.26 8.81 -9.14
C LEU A 46 -13.39 7.78 -9.31
N GLN A 47 -14.30 7.69 -8.34
CA GLN A 47 -15.46 6.78 -8.42
C GLN A 47 -16.47 7.20 -9.48
N SER A 48 -16.60 8.50 -9.74
CA SER A 48 -17.53 9.06 -10.75
C SER A 48 -16.91 9.22 -12.14
N ALA A 49 -15.58 9.10 -12.27
CA ALA A 49 -14.87 9.25 -13.53
C ALA A 49 -15.03 8.03 -14.45
N ASP A 50 -15.02 8.27 -15.75
CA ASP A 50 -14.84 7.21 -16.73
C ASP A 50 -13.38 6.79 -16.81
N LEU A 51 -13.07 5.74 -16.08
CA LEU A 51 -11.70 5.20 -16.00
C LEU A 51 -11.30 4.41 -17.23
N SER A 52 -12.24 3.96 -18.05
CA SER A 52 -11.97 3.13 -19.24
C SER A 52 -11.24 3.88 -20.34
N SER A 53 -11.40 5.20 -20.40
CA SER A 53 -10.76 6.08 -21.37
C SER A 53 -9.32 6.46 -21.01
N LEU A 54 -8.87 6.13 -19.79
CA LEU A 54 -7.53 6.48 -19.33
C LEU A 54 -6.44 5.56 -19.91
N PRO A 55 -5.19 6.06 -20.03
CA PRO A 55 -4.09 5.25 -20.54
C PRO A 55 -3.90 3.95 -19.76
N GLU A 56 -3.70 2.86 -20.49
CA GLU A 56 -3.40 1.55 -19.91
C GLU A 56 -1.92 1.43 -19.55
N LEU A 57 -1.62 0.96 -18.34
CA LEU A 57 -0.29 0.58 -17.91
C LEU A 57 -0.11 -0.93 -18.10
N SER A 58 1.13 -1.36 -18.28
CA SER A 58 1.43 -2.77 -18.47
C SER A 58 1.15 -3.58 -17.20
N ALA A 59 0.45 -4.70 -17.35
CA ALA A 59 0.22 -5.65 -16.26
C ALA A 59 1.52 -6.34 -15.77
N SER A 60 2.60 -6.28 -16.58
CA SER A 60 3.92 -6.79 -16.19
C SER A 60 4.75 -5.80 -15.39
N ASP A 61 4.31 -4.54 -15.28
CA ASP A 61 5.02 -3.54 -14.50
C ASP A 61 4.94 -3.86 -13.00
N ARG A 62 6.00 -3.50 -12.28
CA ARG A 62 6.08 -3.70 -10.83
C ARG A 62 4.96 -2.92 -10.14
N ILE A 63 4.24 -3.60 -9.25
CA ILE A 63 3.28 -2.97 -8.33
C ILE A 63 4.02 -2.61 -7.05
N GLY A 64 4.07 -1.32 -6.74
CA GLY A 64 4.65 -0.76 -5.54
C GLY A 64 3.73 -0.83 -4.34
N SER A 65 4.13 -0.21 -3.23
CA SER A 65 3.22 0.06 -2.11
C SER A 65 2.05 0.90 -2.60
N CYS A 66 0.82 0.55 -2.21
CA CYS A 66 -0.40 1.26 -2.66
C CYS A 66 -0.46 2.72 -2.16
N ILE A 67 0.29 3.06 -1.13
CA ILE A 67 0.42 4.43 -0.60
C ILE A 67 1.90 4.78 -0.45
N THR A 68 2.20 6.08 -0.51
CA THR A 68 3.54 6.61 -0.22
C THR A 68 3.49 7.66 0.88
N LYS A 69 4.60 7.79 1.61
CA LYS A 69 4.80 8.79 2.68
C LYS A 69 3.65 8.87 3.70
N PRO A 70 3.13 7.75 4.24
CA PRO A 70 2.12 7.83 5.28
C PRO A 70 2.71 8.50 6.52
N GLY A 71 1.90 9.30 7.23
CA GLY A 71 2.34 9.96 8.46
C GLY A 71 2.54 9.00 9.62
N LYS A 72 1.79 7.88 9.62
CA LYS A 72 1.83 6.85 10.68
C LYS A 72 1.63 5.47 10.08
N PHE A 73 2.22 4.46 10.75
CA PHE A 73 1.95 3.06 10.49
C PHE A 73 1.60 2.40 11.83
N VAL A 74 0.30 2.30 12.09
CA VAL A 74 -0.25 1.73 13.32
C VAL A 74 -0.58 0.27 13.08
N ALA A 75 -0.23 -0.58 14.05
CA ALA A 75 -0.51 -2.00 14.01
C ALA A 75 -1.21 -2.45 15.30
N ILE A 76 -2.01 -3.51 15.18
CA ILE A 76 -2.67 -4.16 16.31
C ILE A 76 -2.03 -5.54 16.51
N GLY A 77 -1.51 -5.76 17.72
CA GLY A 77 -0.92 -7.04 18.10
C GLY A 77 -1.99 -8.06 18.50
N LEU A 78 -1.69 -9.35 18.30
CA LEU A 78 -2.56 -10.48 18.62
C LEU A 78 -4.02 -10.28 18.14
N ASN A 79 -4.18 -9.68 16.93
CA ASN A 79 -5.48 -9.32 16.37
C ASN A 79 -6.32 -10.54 15.90
N TYR A 80 -5.71 -11.73 15.92
CA TYR A 80 -6.33 -13.00 15.53
C TYR A 80 -6.19 -14.01 16.67
N SER A 81 -7.28 -14.72 17.01
CA SER A 81 -7.30 -15.70 18.09
C SER A 81 -6.37 -16.89 17.87
N ASP A 82 -6.22 -17.33 16.63
CA ASP A 82 -5.28 -18.39 16.24
C ASP A 82 -3.82 -17.96 16.48
N HIS A 83 -3.47 -16.71 16.20
CA HIS A 83 -2.14 -16.17 16.50
C HIS A 83 -1.87 -16.09 18.02
N ALA A 84 -2.87 -15.75 18.83
CA ALA A 84 -2.74 -15.80 20.29
C ALA A 84 -2.48 -17.24 20.75
N ALA A 85 -3.24 -18.22 20.23
CA ALA A 85 -3.06 -19.64 20.52
C ALA A 85 -1.68 -20.17 20.11
N GLU A 86 -1.17 -19.83 18.91
CA GLU A 86 0.16 -20.19 18.43
C GLU A 86 1.29 -19.69 19.33
N THR A 87 1.13 -18.52 19.91
CA THR A 87 2.12 -17.90 20.79
C THR A 87 1.95 -18.29 22.27
N GLY A 88 0.90 -19.06 22.61
CA GLY A 88 0.55 -19.42 23.97
C GLY A 88 0.08 -18.23 24.83
N ALA A 89 -0.39 -17.17 24.19
CA ALA A 89 -0.89 -15.98 24.84
C ALA A 89 -2.41 -16.00 24.96
N ASP A 90 -2.93 -15.38 26.02
CA ASP A 90 -4.36 -15.10 26.15
C ASP A 90 -4.83 -14.10 25.07
N VAL A 91 -6.08 -14.24 24.63
CA VAL A 91 -6.70 -13.25 23.75
C VAL A 91 -6.82 -11.93 24.51
N PRO A 92 -6.21 -10.85 24.02
CA PRO A 92 -6.25 -9.57 24.71
C PRO A 92 -7.68 -9.02 24.85
N SER A 93 -8.03 -8.52 26.03
CA SER A 93 -9.32 -7.86 26.30
C SER A 93 -9.41 -6.46 25.67
N GLU A 94 -8.26 -5.84 25.38
CA GLU A 94 -8.12 -4.54 24.74
C GLU A 94 -7.12 -4.63 23.58
N PRO A 95 -7.28 -3.80 22.53
CA PRO A 95 -6.34 -3.80 21.39
C PRO A 95 -4.91 -3.45 21.84
N ILE A 96 -3.94 -4.30 21.52
CA ILE A 96 -2.51 -3.99 21.69
C ILE A 96 -2.07 -3.11 20.52
N VAL A 97 -2.02 -1.80 20.74
CA VAL A 97 -1.68 -0.83 19.70
C VAL A 97 -0.20 -0.52 19.73
N PHE A 98 0.48 -0.61 18.58
CA PHE A 98 1.87 -0.22 18.45
C PHE A 98 2.18 0.44 17.13
N MET A 99 3.31 1.14 17.07
CA MET A 99 3.77 1.86 15.88
C MET A 99 4.88 1.09 15.18
N LYS A 100 4.82 1.05 13.86
CA LYS A 100 5.94 0.64 13.01
C LYS A 100 6.55 1.87 12.34
N ALA A 101 7.84 1.80 12.02
CA ALA A 101 8.47 2.84 11.21
C ALA A 101 7.82 2.88 9.82
N THR A 102 7.47 4.07 9.33
CA THR A 102 6.87 4.20 8.00
C THR A 102 7.81 3.76 6.88
N SER A 103 9.12 3.77 7.14
CA SER A 103 10.15 3.28 6.24
C SER A 103 10.14 1.75 6.02
N CYS A 104 9.44 0.97 6.87
CA CYS A 104 9.31 -0.47 6.68
C CYS A 104 8.23 -0.89 5.68
N ILE A 105 7.48 0.08 5.11
CA ILE A 105 6.46 -0.21 4.09
C ILE A 105 7.14 -0.57 2.77
N VAL A 106 6.87 -1.76 2.29
CA VAL A 106 7.41 -2.30 1.03
C VAL A 106 6.28 -2.82 0.14
N ALA A 107 6.58 -3.03 -1.14
CA ALA A 107 5.66 -3.66 -2.06
C ALA A 107 5.45 -5.15 -1.71
N VAL A 108 4.27 -5.69 -2.00
CA VAL A 108 3.94 -7.11 -1.73
C VAL A 108 4.89 -8.08 -2.42
N SER A 109 5.36 -7.73 -3.63
CA SER A 109 6.33 -8.53 -4.40
C SER A 109 7.80 -8.29 -4.02
N TYR A 110 8.06 -7.50 -2.99
CA TYR A 110 9.42 -7.25 -2.53
C TYR A 110 9.91 -8.42 -1.67
N THR A 111 10.82 -9.21 -2.20
CA THR A 111 11.28 -10.46 -1.57
C THR A 111 12.63 -10.36 -0.88
N HIS A 112 13.32 -9.21 -0.93
CA HIS A 112 14.66 -9.05 -0.38
C HIS A 112 14.75 -7.93 0.64
N LEU A 113 14.80 -8.30 1.93
CA LEU A 113 15.38 -7.49 2.99
C LEU A 113 16.87 -7.86 3.08
N THR A 114 17.75 -7.03 2.57
CA THR A 114 19.15 -7.12 2.92
C THR A 114 19.31 -6.57 4.33
N LEU A 115 19.52 -7.45 5.30
CA LEU A 115 20.02 -7.03 6.61
C LEU A 115 21.43 -6.48 6.40
N PRO A 116 21.75 -5.28 6.92
CA PRO A 116 23.14 -4.84 6.94
C PRO A 116 23.93 -5.85 7.76
N THR A 117 24.85 -6.56 7.12
CA THR A 117 25.86 -7.36 7.82
C THR A 117 26.81 -6.38 8.48
N THR A 118 26.55 -6.04 9.74
CA THR A 118 27.57 -5.43 10.58
C THR A 118 28.67 -6.48 10.80
N ALA A 119 29.83 -6.23 10.23
CA ALA A 119 31.00 -6.95 10.65
C ALA A 119 31.18 -6.68 12.16
N TYR A 120 31.09 -7.71 12.96
CA TYR A 120 31.46 -7.62 14.36
C TYR A 120 33.01 -7.43 14.41
N VAL A 121 33.41 -6.30 14.90
CA VAL A 121 34.82 -6.04 15.29
C VAL A 121 35.05 -6.62 16.68
#